data_ea591b88036052a8b27163712743d16d
#
_entry.id   ea591b88036052a8b27163712743d16d
#
_cell.length_a   1.000
_cell.length_b   1.000
_cell.length_c   1.000
_cell.angle_alpha   90.00
_cell.angle_beta   90.00
_cell.angle_gamma   90.00
#
_symmetry.space_group_name_H-M   'P 1'
#
loop_
_entity.id
_entity.type
_entity.pdbx_description
1 polymer ?
#
loop_
_entity_poly.entity_id
_entity_poly.type
_entity_poly.pdbx_seq_one_letter_code
_entity_poly.pdbx_strand_id
1 'polypeptide(L)'
;MKINLKTAINFVIDQNQLPKFFSSKVLNEAQSVKIEIDKLDRKNLSELPFVTIDGIDAKDFDDAVYCKQQKDNFNLLVAIADVSLYVKQNSCLDKEAYIRGTSIYFPQYVIPMLPEELSNNLCLSLIHISEPTRLHGI
;
A
#
# COMPACT_ATOMS: atom_id res chain seq x y z
N MET A 1 -37.18 -13.04 -1.36
CA MET A 1 -35.96 -13.82 -1.01
C MET A 1 -34.88 -12.83 -0.57
N LYS A 2 -34.51 -12.81 0.74
CA LYS A 2 -33.42 -11.92 1.20
C LYS A 2 -32.09 -12.60 0.82
N ILE A 3 -31.38 -12.06 -0.18
CA ILE A 3 -30.05 -12.51 -0.54
C ILE A 3 -29.12 -12.09 0.59
N ASN A 4 -28.39 -13.05 1.18
CA ASN A 4 -27.36 -12.75 2.17
C ASN A 4 -26.18 -12.08 1.45
N LEU A 5 -25.66 -10.99 2.01
CA LEU A 5 -24.54 -10.21 1.44
C LEU A 5 -23.34 -11.09 1.10
N LYS A 6 -22.96 -12.00 2.00
CA LYS A 6 -21.86 -12.96 1.77
C LYS A 6 -22.10 -13.85 0.54
N THR A 7 -23.35 -14.32 0.35
CA THR A 7 -23.70 -15.11 -0.83
C THR A 7 -23.62 -14.31 -2.11
N ALA A 8 -24.07 -13.04 -2.08
CA ALA A 8 -23.97 -12.13 -3.23
C ALA A 8 -22.49 -11.84 -3.59
N ILE A 9 -21.64 -11.57 -2.59
CA ILE A 9 -20.21 -11.34 -2.81
C ILE A 9 -19.56 -12.57 -3.43
N ASN A 10 -19.77 -13.77 -2.87
CA ASN A 10 -19.20 -15.00 -3.41
C ASN A 10 -19.67 -15.24 -4.86
N PHE A 11 -20.94 -15.00 -5.15
CA PHE A 11 -21.46 -15.12 -6.53
C PHE A 11 -20.73 -14.21 -7.50
N VAL A 12 -20.48 -12.93 -7.13
CA VAL A 12 -19.73 -11.98 -7.96
C VAL A 12 -18.29 -12.43 -8.15
N ILE A 13 -17.63 -12.90 -7.09
CA ILE A 13 -16.25 -13.44 -7.13
C ILE A 13 -16.17 -14.60 -8.12
N ASP A 14 -17.07 -15.58 -8.01
CA ASP A 14 -17.08 -16.78 -8.85
C ASP A 14 -17.40 -16.46 -10.31
N GLN A 15 -18.42 -15.60 -10.55
CA GLN A 15 -18.80 -15.19 -11.90
C GLN A 15 -17.69 -14.44 -12.65
N ASN A 16 -16.89 -13.65 -11.94
CA ASN A 16 -15.80 -12.87 -12.52
C ASN A 16 -14.43 -13.55 -12.36
N GLN A 17 -14.38 -14.76 -11.84
CA GLN A 17 -13.15 -15.53 -11.61
C GLN A 17 -12.09 -14.73 -10.85
N LEU A 18 -12.52 -13.93 -9.85
CA LEU A 18 -11.62 -13.06 -9.11
C LEU A 18 -10.66 -13.88 -8.23
N PRO A 19 -9.37 -13.51 -8.15
CA PRO A 19 -8.35 -14.27 -7.42
C PRO A 19 -8.49 -14.09 -5.90
N LYS A 20 -9.29 -14.94 -5.28
CA LYS A 20 -9.65 -14.84 -3.86
C LYS A 20 -8.50 -15.11 -2.90
N PHE A 21 -7.59 -16.00 -3.28
CA PHE A 21 -6.51 -16.47 -2.42
C PHE A 21 -5.15 -16.26 -3.07
N PHE A 22 -4.13 -16.09 -2.24
CA PHE A 22 -2.75 -16.10 -2.67
C PHE A 22 -2.20 -17.53 -2.64
N SER A 23 -1.27 -17.83 -3.54
CA SER A 23 -0.54 -19.09 -3.49
C SER A 23 0.41 -19.14 -2.29
N SER A 24 0.75 -20.36 -1.81
CA SER A 24 1.72 -20.52 -0.71
C SER A 24 3.08 -19.90 -1.03
N LYS A 25 3.49 -19.86 -2.31
CA LYS A 25 4.74 -19.23 -2.74
C LYS A 25 4.72 -17.72 -2.49
N VAL A 26 3.61 -17.06 -2.83
CA VAL A 26 3.42 -15.62 -2.65
C VAL A 26 3.39 -15.27 -1.16
N LEU A 27 2.65 -16.05 -0.35
CA LEU A 27 2.57 -15.84 1.10
C LEU A 27 3.93 -16.03 1.79
N ASN A 28 4.67 -17.09 1.43
CA ASN A 28 6.01 -17.33 1.97
C ASN A 28 6.99 -16.21 1.59
N GLU A 29 6.91 -15.71 0.36
CA GLU A 29 7.73 -14.58 -0.07
C GLU A 29 7.38 -13.34 0.75
N ALA A 30 6.08 -12.99 0.90
CA ALA A 30 5.63 -11.85 1.69
C ALA A 30 6.15 -11.90 3.13
N GLN A 31 6.11 -13.08 3.77
CA GLN A 31 6.59 -13.27 5.14
C GLN A 31 8.13 -13.21 5.25
N SER A 32 8.85 -13.53 4.18
CA SER A 32 10.31 -13.55 4.15
C SER A 32 10.95 -12.20 3.86
N VAL A 33 10.17 -11.21 3.40
CA VAL A 33 10.68 -9.88 3.07
C VAL A 33 11.23 -9.20 4.32
N LYS A 34 12.53 -8.87 4.28
CA LYS A 34 13.22 -8.09 5.32
C LYS A 34 13.82 -6.86 4.67
N ILE A 35 13.59 -5.70 5.26
CA ILE A 35 14.16 -4.44 4.79
C ILE A 35 15.08 -3.89 5.86
N GLU A 36 16.31 -3.60 5.45
CA GLU A 36 17.29 -2.92 6.28
C GLU A 36 17.26 -1.43 5.89
N ILE A 37 16.37 -0.67 6.51
CA ILE A 37 16.15 0.75 6.19
C ILE A 37 17.43 1.57 6.38
N ASP A 38 18.23 1.26 7.40
CA ASP A 38 19.47 1.98 7.72
C ASP A 38 20.55 1.88 6.63
N LYS A 39 20.44 0.91 5.72
CA LYS A 39 21.33 0.75 4.57
C LYS A 39 20.90 1.52 3.33
N LEU A 40 19.76 2.18 3.38
CA LEU A 40 19.23 2.96 2.27
C LEU A 40 19.72 4.41 2.39
N ASP A 41 20.21 4.96 1.28
CA ASP A 41 20.55 6.39 1.17
C ASP A 41 19.25 7.21 1.09
N ARG A 42 18.64 7.45 2.26
CA ARG A 42 17.35 8.13 2.41
C ARG A 42 17.45 9.26 3.42
N LYS A 43 16.76 10.34 3.13
CA LYS A 43 16.60 11.44 4.06
C LYS A 43 15.60 11.08 5.15
N ASN A 44 16.01 11.17 6.40
CA ASN A 44 15.11 11.01 7.53
C ASN A 44 14.25 12.30 7.69
N LEU A 45 12.94 12.16 7.58
CA LEU A 45 11.95 13.24 7.77
C LEU A 45 11.00 12.96 8.94
N SER A 46 11.35 12.03 9.84
CA SER A 46 10.51 11.61 10.97
C SER A 46 10.20 12.75 11.97
N GLU A 47 11.05 13.79 12.00
CA GLU A 47 10.83 14.98 12.83
C GLU A 47 9.75 15.94 12.28
N LEU A 48 9.32 15.75 11.03
CA LEU A 48 8.26 16.57 10.46
C LEU A 48 6.89 15.99 10.85
N PRO A 49 5.93 16.85 11.25
CA PRO A 49 4.60 16.41 11.66
C PRO A 49 3.74 16.06 10.43
N PHE A 50 4.05 14.93 9.80
CA PHE A 50 3.19 14.38 8.77
C PHE A 50 1.84 13.94 9.34
N VAL A 51 0.79 14.09 8.56
CA VAL A 51 -0.56 13.62 8.88
C VAL A 51 -1.10 12.75 7.77
N THR A 52 -1.82 11.69 8.13
CA THR A 52 -2.62 10.89 7.22
C THR A 52 -4.06 11.42 7.20
N ILE A 53 -4.73 11.37 6.05
CA ILE A 53 -6.10 11.85 5.90
C ILE A 53 -6.93 10.72 5.30
N ASP A 54 -7.32 9.78 6.14
CA ASP A 54 -8.01 8.56 5.77
C ASP A 54 -9.38 8.46 6.46
N GLY A 55 -10.20 7.51 5.99
CA GLY A 55 -11.45 7.18 6.66
C GLY A 55 -11.21 6.58 8.05
N ILE A 56 -12.20 6.70 8.95
CA ILE A 56 -12.10 6.20 10.33
C ILE A 56 -11.85 4.70 10.43
N ASP A 57 -12.22 3.94 9.40
CA ASP A 57 -12.06 2.49 9.32
C ASP A 57 -10.83 2.06 8.50
N ALA A 58 -10.01 3.01 8.05
CA ALA A 58 -8.79 2.70 7.29
C ALA A 58 -7.81 1.90 8.15
N LYS A 59 -7.24 0.84 7.57
CA LYS A 59 -6.27 -0.04 8.21
C LYS A 59 -4.89 0.03 7.58
N ASP A 60 -4.82 0.57 6.38
CA ASP A 60 -3.66 0.74 5.53
C ASP A 60 -3.49 2.24 5.24
N PHE A 61 -2.41 2.81 5.73
CA PHE A 61 -2.07 4.21 5.46
C PHE A 61 -0.96 4.22 4.41
N ASP A 62 -1.34 4.49 3.16
CA ASP A 62 -0.42 4.44 2.01
C ASP A 62 0.27 5.77 1.76
N ASP A 63 -0.28 6.88 2.27
CA ASP A 63 0.26 8.20 2.10
C ASP A 63 0.12 9.09 3.35
N ALA A 64 0.98 10.09 3.43
CA ALA A 64 0.93 11.13 4.44
C ALA A 64 1.37 12.46 3.85
N VAL A 65 0.85 13.54 4.38
CA VAL A 65 1.14 14.88 3.89
C VAL A 65 1.69 15.77 5.01
N TYR A 66 2.59 16.66 4.62
CA TYR A 66 3.08 17.75 5.46
C TYR A 66 3.08 19.03 4.66
N CYS A 67 2.53 20.10 5.22
CA CYS A 67 2.47 21.41 4.57
C CYS A 67 3.08 22.48 5.45
N LYS A 68 3.96 23.29 4.89
CA LYS A 68 4.58 24.45 5.55
C LYS A 68 4.40 25.70 4.74
N GLN A 69 3.89 26.75 5.35
CA GLN A 69 3.80 28.08 4.70
C GLN A 69 5.20 28.68 4.53
N GLN A 70 5.46 29.20 3.34
CA GLN A 70 6.68 29.95 3.01
C GLN A 70 6.29 31.28 2.37
N LYS A 71 6.30 32.37 3.13
CA LYS A 71 5.84 33.69 2.69
C LYS A 71 4.43 33.61 2.11
N ASP A 72 4.26 33.85 0.83
CA ASP A 72 2.98 33.83 0.10
C ASP A 72 2.66 32.45 -0.53
N ASN A 73 3.54 31.47 -0.37
CA ASN A 73 3.42 30.13 -0.94
C ASN A 73 3.36 29.06 0.16
N PHE A 74 3.06 27.83 -0.26
CA PHE A 74 3.09 26.64 0.59
C PHE A 74 4.07 25.61 0.03
N ASN A 75 4.86 25.01 0.91
CA ASN A 75 5.65 23.84 0.58
C ASN A 75 4.90 22.61 1.06
N LEU A 76 4.45 21.79 0.10
CA LEU A 76 3.73 20.53 0.36
C LEU A 76 4.70 19.37 0.14
N LEU A 77 4.85 18.54 1.15
CA LEU A 77 5.51 17.23 1.05
C LEU A 77 4.44 16.15 1.09
N VAL A 78 4.51 15.21 0.15
CA VAL A 78 3.66 14.02 0.09
C VAL A 78 4.56 12.81 0.24
N ALA A 79 4.32 12.04 1.28
CA ALA A 79 4.98 10.77 1.53
C ALA A 79 4.10 9.65 1.01
N ILE A 80 4.65 8.72 0.25
CA ILE A 80 3.93 7.55 -0.27
C ILE A 80 4.71 6.31 0.12
N ALA A 81 3.98 5.25 0.54
CA ALA A 81 4.57 3.97 0.89
C ALA A 81 5.38 3.41 -0.29
N ASP A 82 6.66 3.08 -0.05
CA ASP A 82 7.55 2.56 -1.08
C ASP A 82 7.39 1.05 -1.23
N VAL A 83 6.33 0.66 -1.92
CA VAL A 83 6.00 -0.76 -2.21
C VAL A 83 7.14 -1.46 -2.93
N SER A 84 7.92 -0.75 -3.74
CA SER A 84 9.02 -1.32 -4.54
C SER A 84 10.17 -1.88 -3.69
N LEU A 85 10.31 -1.45 -2.46
CA LEU A 85 11.25 -2.04 -1.51
C LEU A 85 10.90 -3.49 -1.15
N TYR A 86 9.62 -3.77 -1.06
CA TYR A 86 9.05 -5.03 -0.61
C TYR A 86 8.82 -5.97 -1.78
N VAL A 87 8.31 -5.44 -2.89
CA VAL A 87 7.96 -6.19 -4.09
C VAL A 87 9.08 -6.07 -5.12
N LYS A 88 9.93 -7.09 -5.21
CA LYS A 88 11.05 -7.10 -6.16
C LYS A 88 10.55 -7.45 -7.56
N GLN A 89 11.10 -6.75 -8.56
CA GLN A 89 10.78 -7.01 -9.96
C GLN A 89 10.97 -8.49 -10.33
N ASN A 90 9.99 -9.06 -11.04
CA ASN A 90 9.93 -10.47 -11.46
C ASN A 90 9.80 -11.50 -10.33
N SER A 91 9.60 -11.09 -9.10
CA SER A 91 9.32 -11.97 -7.96
C SER A 91 7.94 -12.64 -8.06
N CYS A 92 7.59 -13.56 -7.16
CA CYS A 92 6.25 -14.13 -7.12
C CYS A 92 5.21 -13.09 -6.72
N LEU A 93 5.57 -12.19 -5.80
CA LEU A 93 4.73 -11.06 -5.39
C LEU A 93 4.45 -10.10 -6.55
N ASP A 94 5.48 -9.71 -7.31
CA ASP A 94 5.35 -8.82 -8.47
C ASP A 94 4.43 -9.41 -9.54
N LYS A 95 4.64 -10.68 -9.89
CA LYS A 95 3.80 -11.38 -10.87
C LYS A 95 2.35 -11.51 -10.42
N GLU A 96 2.12 -11.83 -9.16
CA GLU A 96 0.78 -11.92 -8.59
C GLU A 96 0.09 -10.55 -8.55
N ALA A 97 0.80 -9.51 -8.12
CA ALA A 97 0.30 -8.14 -8.12
C ALA A 97 -0.04 -7.66 -9.53
N TYR A 98 0.80 -7.97 -10.52
CA TYR A 98 0.55 -7.65 -11.92
C TYR A 98 -0.72 -8.32 -12.46
N ILE A 99 -0.94 -9.60 -12.13
CA ILE A 99 -2.16 -10.33 -12.53
C ILE A 99 -3.41 -9.75 -11.89
N ARG A 100 -3.34 -9.37 -10.61
CA ARG A 100 -4.47 -8.77 -9.88
C ARG A 100 -4.77 -7.35 -10.33
N GLY A 101 -3.73 -6.56 -10.60
CA GLY A 101 -3.79 -5.19 -11.09
C GLY A 101 -4.28 -4.16 -10.06
N THR A 102 -5.15 -4.53 -9.14
CA THR A 102 -5.70 -3.66 -8.08
C THR A 102 -6.30 -4.49 -6.94
N SER A 103 -6.53 -3.86 -5.80
CA SER A 103 -7.41 -4.38 -4.75
C SER A 103 -8.88 -4.21 -5.15
N ILE A 104 -9.73 -5.16 -4.77
CA ILE A 104 -11.17 -5.13 -5.08
C ILE A 104 -11.94 -5.02 -3.77
N TYR A 105 -12.71 -3.96 -3.62
CA TYR A 105 -13.45 -3.65 -2.40
C TYR A 105 -14.91 -4.03 -2.55
N PHE A 106 -15.38 -4.87 -1.64
CA PHE A 106 -16.80 -5.19 -1.43
C PHE A 106 -17.26 -4.63 -0.08
N PRO A 107 -18.55 -4.48 0.16
CA PRO A 107 -19.03 -4.19 1.51
C PRO A 107 -18.54 -5.25 2.50
N GLN A 108 -17.75 -4.84 3.52
CA GLN A 108 -17.20 -5.70 4.58
C GLN A 108 -16.21 -6.80 4.11
N TYR A 109 -15.72 -6.75 2.88
CA TYR A 109 -14.76 -7.72 2.36
C TYR A 109 -13.85 -7.09 1.30
N VAL A 110 -12.57 -7.42 1.33
CA VAL A 110 -11.58 -6.94 0.35
C VAL A 110 -10.83 -8.14 -0.23
N ILE A 111 -10.60 -8.12 -1.53
CA ILE A 111 -9.61 -8.97 -2.20
C ILE A 111 -8.39 -8.07 -2.44
N PRO A 112 -7.34 -8.15 -1.65
CA PRO A 112 -6.21 -7.25 -1.76
C PRO A 112 -5.31 -7.60 -2.95
N MET A 113 -4.64 -6.58 -3.52
CA MET A 113 -3.64 -6.77 -4.58
C MET A 113 -2.38 -7.46 -4.04
N LEU A 114 -1.98 -7.13 -2.82
CA LEU A 114 -0.83 -7.71 -2.11
C LEU A 114 -1.28 -8.38 -0.81
N PRO A 115 -0.54 -9.40 -0.30
CA PRO A 115 -0.83 -10.02 0.99
C PRO A 115 -0.83 -9.01 2.15
N GLU A 116 -1.75 -9.20 3.12
CA GLU A 116 -1.91 -8.30 4.28
C GLU A 116 -0.62 -8.19 5.12
N GLU A 117 0.21 -9.22 5.13
CA GLU A 117 1.52 -9.20 5.80
C GLU A 117 2.43 -8.08 5.29
N LEU A 118 2.32 -7.74 4.01
CA LEU A 118 3.06 -6.62 3.43
C LEU A 118 2.41 -5.28 3.78
N SER A 119 1.09 -5.18 3.70
CA SER A 119 0.36 -3.95 4.03
C SER A 119 0.65 -3.53 5.48
N ASN A 120 0.63 -4.48 6.43
CA ASN A 120 0.97 -4.22 7.83
C ASN A 120 2.42 -3.75 8.01
N ASN A 121 3.38 -4.27 7.24
CA ASN A 121 4.78 -3.85 7.29
C ASN A 121 5.00 -2.50 6.60
N LEU A 122 4.29 -2.21 5.51
CA LEU A 122 4.34 -0.95 4.77
C LEU A 122 3.86 0.23 5.62
N CYS A 123 2.74 0.06 6.33
CA CYS A 123 2.20 1.10 7.22
C CYS A 123 3.18 1.51 8.32
N LEU A 124 4.03 0.59 8.81
CA LEU A 124 5.05 0.88 9.81
C LEU A 124 6.28 1.59 9.23
N SER A 125 6.47 1.56 7.91
CA SER A 125 7.66 2.13 7.23
C SER A 125 7.50 3.59 6.79
N LEU A 126 6.33 4.20 6.93
CA LEU A 126 6.10 5.62 6.62
C LEU A 126 6.98 6.59 7.43
N ILE A 127 7.62 6.10 8.49
CA ILE A 127 8.55 6.90 9.31
C ILE A 127 9.86 7.23 8.56
N HIS A 128 10.19 6.50 7.48
CA HIS A 128 11.42 6.68 6.69
C HIS A 128 11.09 7.02 5.23
N ILE A 129 10.72 8.27 5.03
CA ILE A 129 10.26 8.78 3.73
C ILE A 129 11.45 8.93 2.77
N SER A 130 11.31 8.41 1.55
CA SER A 130 12.24 8.70 0.46
C SER A 130 12.15 10.15 0.03
N GLU A 131 13.27 10.75 -0.37
CA GLU A 131 13.25 12.07 -0.97
C GLU A 131 12.33 12.05 -2.22
N PRO A 132 11.37 12.99 -2.35
CA PRO A 132 10.56 13.06 -3.55
C PRO A 132 11.46 13.33 -4.75
N THR A 133 11.35 12.51 -5.77
CA THR A 133 11.97 12.79 -7.07
C THR A 133 11.58 14.20 -7.49
N ARG A 134 12.59 15.02 -7.71
CA ARG A 134 12.46 16.44 -8.07
C ARG A 134 11.53 16.56 -9.27
N LEU A 135 10.31 17.02 -9.06
CA LEU A 135 9.48 17.53 -10.14
C LEU A 135 10.22 18.74 -10.72
N HIS A 136 10.75 18.61 -11.93
CA HIS A 136 11.26 19.73 -12.70
C HIS A 136 10.06 20.65 -12.93
N GLY A 137 10.17 21.85 -12.42
CA GLY A 137 9.12 22.86 -12.54
C GLY A 137 8.74 23.13 -14.00
N ILE A 138 7.45 23.30 -14.17
CA ILE A 138 6.84 23.98 -15.30
C ILE A 138 7.06 25.48 -15.11
#